data_8762d2d1aee36b1c00e1e842716fcb95
#
_entry.id   8762d2d1aee36b1c00e1e842716fcb95
#
_cell.length_a   1.000
_cell.length_b   1.000
_cell.length_c   1.000
_cell.angle_alpha   90.00
_cell.angle_beta   90.00
_cell.angle_gamma   90.00
#
_symmetry.space_group_name_H-M   'P 1'
#
loop_
_entity.id
_entity.type
_entity.pdbx_description
1 polymer ?
#
loop_
_entity_poly.entity_id
_entity_poly.type
_entity_poly.pdbx_seq_one_letter_code
_entity_poly.pdbx_strand_id
1 'polypeptide(L)'
;SDTRRMIVEYKFEIMTQEQAEEIAFNWHYDNEYSFYDMEADQEDLVDFLDPKNRGDANFVVTKDNDIIGYFSFNKVAINTIDIGLGMRPNLVGNGNGLEFLKAGIEFAKSKYSPQKITLSVATFNKRAIKVYRKIWFIEVETFMQDTNGDRFEFLKMSYQC
;
A
#
# COMPACT_ATOMS: atom_id res chain seq x y z
N SER A 1 0.49 38.12 -6.39
CA SER A 1 -0.53 37.23 -5.88
C SER A 1 0.11 35.97 -5.34
N ASP A 2 -0.10 35.81 -4.11
CA ASP A 2 0.51 34.70 -3.37
C ASP A 2 -0.32 33.44 -3.61
N THR A 3 0.02 32.68 -4.63
CA THR A 3 -0.50 31.34 -4.78
C THR A 3 0.28 30.43 -3.85
N ARG A 4 -0.07 30.43 -2.59
CA ARG A 4 0.41 29.38 -1.68
C ARG A 4 -0.19 28.07 -2.13
N ARG A 5 0.63 27.21 -2.73
CA ARG A 5 0.27 25.81 -2.89
C ARG A 5 -0.03 25.26 -1.50
N MET A 6 -1.27 24.81 -1.31
CA MET A 6 -1.57 24.01 -0.14
C MET A 6 -0.79 22.71 -0.25
N ILE A 7 0.25 22.60 0.59
CA ILE A 7 1.00 21.36 0.73
C ILE A 7 0.12 20.41 1.52
N VAL A 8 -0.31 19.34 0.88
CA VAL A 8 -1.02 18.26 1.58
C VAL A 8 -0.01 17.57 2.47
N GLU A 9 -0.19 17.68 3.77
CA GLU A 9 0.70 17.06 4.74
C GLU A 9 0.15 15.71 5.18
N TYR A 10 0.88 14.65 4.83
CA TYR A 10 0.60 13.30 5.28
C TYR A 10 1.54 12.96 6.43
N LYS A 11 1.00 12.39 7.50
CA LYS A 11 1.79 11.92 8.64
C LYS A 11 1.85 10.40 8.60
N PHE A 12 3.05 9.86 8.81
CA PHE A 12 3.29 8.42 8.88
C PHE A 12 3.62 8.06 10.32
N GLU A 13 2.85 7.15 10.90
CA GLU A 13 3.04 6.68 12.26
C GLU A 13 3.03 5.16 12.28
N ILE A 14 3.86 4.55 13.12
CA ILE A 14 3.88 3.09 13.28
C ILE A 14 2.48 2.63 13.68
N MET A 15 1.96 1.63 12.96
CA MET A 15 0.63 1.09 13.18
C MET A 15 0.50 0.46 14.55
N THR A 16 -0.51 0.87 15.31
CA THR A 16 -0.86 0.26 16.59
C THR A 16 -1.73 -0.98 16.39
N GLN A 17 -1.85 -1.81 17.43
CA GLN A 17 -2.73 -2.97 17.38
C GLN A 17 -4.20 -2.58 17.13
N GLU A 18 -4.68 -1.53 17.77
CA GLU A 18 -6.04 -1.04 17.57
C GLU A 18 -6.27 -0.61 16.11
N GLN A 19 -5.29 0.07 15.52
CA GLN A 19 -5.36 0.49 14.12
C GLN A 19 -5.35 -0.71 13.17
N ALA A 20 -4.54 -1.71 13.45
CA ALA A 20 -4.51 -2.95 12.67
C ALA A 20 -5.87 -3.65 12.71
N GLU A 21 -6.49 -3.76 13.89
CA GLU A 21 -7.80 -4.36 14.04
C GLU A 21 -8.88 -3.57 13.30
N GLU A 22 -8.87 -2.25 13.39
CA GLU A 22 -9.80 -1.38 12.67
C GLU A 22 -9.70 -1.61 11.15
N ILE A 23 -8.48 -1.62 10.61
CA ILE A 23 -8.25 -1.85 9.19
C ILE A 23 -8.71 -3.25 8.78
N ALA A 24 -8.30 -4.27 9.56
CA ALA A 24 -8.57 -5.66 9.21
C ALA A 24 -10.06 -5.99 9.21
N PHE A 25 -10.82 -5.47 10.15
CA PHE A 25 -12.22 -5.86 10.35
C PHE A 25 -13.22 -4.90 9.76
N ASN A 26 -12.87 -3.64 9.54
CA ASN A 26 -13.82 -2.61 9.11
C ASN A 26 -13.55 -2.04 7.72
N TRP A 27 -12.39 -2.29 7.14
CA TRP A 27 -12.11 -1.83 5.77
C TRP A 27 -12.53 -2.89 4.77
N HIS A 28 -13.66 -2.65 4.09
CA HIS A 28 -14.21 -3.54 3.09
C HIS A 28 -14.35 -2.81 1.76
N TYR A 29 -13.91 -3.47 0.70
CA TYR A 29 -13.92 -2.91 -0.65
C TYR A 29 -15.07 -3.48 -1.44
N ASP A 30 -15.59 -2.70 -2.39
CA ASP A 30 -16.76 -3.07 -3.17
C ASP A 30 -16.42 -4.00 -4.34
N ASN A 31 -17.40 -4.83 -4.72
CA ASN A 31 -17.36 -5.69 -5.92
C ASN A 31 -16.09 -6.57 -5.95
N GLU A 32 -15.43 -6.62 -7.09
CA GLU A 32 -14.21 -7.41 -7.28
C GLU A 32 -13.05 -6.98 -6.38
N TYR A 33 -13.06 -5.74 -5.91
CA TYR A 33 -12.03 -5.22 -5.01
C TYR A 33 -12.12 -5.77 -3.59
N SER A 34 -13.20 -6.50 -3.25
CA SER A 34 -13.27 -7.24 -1.99
C SER A 34 -12.15 -8.27 -1.85
N PHE A 35 -11.51 -8.61 -2.95
CA PHE A 35 -10.26 -9.38 -3.00
C PHE A 35 -9.20 -8.82 -2.05
N TYR A 36 -9.17 -7.50 -1.85
CA TYR A 36 -8.18 -6.83 -1.00
C TYR A 36 -8.61 -6.68 0.46
N ASP A 37 -9.81 -7.17 0.83
CA ASP A 37 -10.21 -7.21 2.23
C ASP A 37 -9.25 -8.13 3.00
N MET A 38 -8.81 -7.69 4.17
CA MET A 38 -7.90 -8.50 5.00
C MET A 38 -8.52 -9.87 5.34
N GLU A 39 -9.84 -9.89 5.54
CA GLU A 39 -10.57 -11.12 5.87
C GLU A 39 -10.71 -12.08 4.68
N ALA A 40 -10.39 -11.65 3.46
CA ALA A 40 -10.48 -12.49 2.28
C ALA A 40 -9.44 -13.61 2.26
N ASP A 41 -8.33 -13.44 2.99
CA ASP A 41 -7.29 -14.46 3.15
C ASP A 41 -6.94 -14.62 4.61
N GLN A 42 -7.14 -15.83 5.14
CA GLN A 42 -6.96 -16.11 6.56
C GLN A 42 -5.51 -15.99 7.01
N GLU A 43 -4.56 -16.41 6.20
CA GLU A 43 -3.14 -16.30 6.53
C GLU A 43 -2.70 -14.85 6.59
N ASP A 44 -3.12 -14.04 5.63
CA ASP A 44 -2.83 -12.61 5.59
C ASP A 44 -3.44 -11.90 6.80
N LEU A 45 -4.67 -12.27 7.17
CA LEU A 45 -5.34 -11.71 8.33
C LEU A 45 -4.56 -11.99 9.62
N VAL A 46 -4.18 -13.25 9.84
CA VAL A 46 -3.41 -13.65 11.03
C VAL A 46 -2.08 -12.92 11.10
N ASP A 47 -1.36 -12.85 9.99
CA ASP A 47 -0.07 -12.16 9.92
C ASP A 47 -0.21 -10.67 10.18
N PHE A 48 -1.23 -10.04 9.60
CA PHE A 48 -1.47 -8.60 9.78
C PHE A 48 -1.82 -8.25 11.22
N LEU A 49 -2.58 -9.12 11.91
CA LEU A 49 -3.00 -8.89 13.29
C LEU A 49 -1.92 -9.24 14.33
N ASP A 50 -0.84 -9.91 13.92
CA ASP A 50 0.26 -10.25 14.82
C ASP A 50 1.25 -9.10 14.92
N PRO A 51 1.37 -8.46 16.13
CA PRO A 51 2.30 -7.36 16.31
C PRO A 51 3.75 -7.72 16.02
N LYS A 52 4.14 -8.97 16.22
CA LYS A 52 5.51 -9.43 15.94
C LYS A 52 5.80 -9.43 14.44
N ASN A 53 4.81 -9.85 13.62
CA ASN A 53 4.97 -9.87 12.17
C ASN A 53 4.97 -8.45 11.60
N ARG A 54 4.18 -7.53 12.16
CA ARG A 54 4.22 -6.14 11.72
C ARG A 54 5.52 -5.45 12.12
N GLY A 55 6.04 -5.74 13.32
CA GLY A 55 7.22 -5.06 13.84
C GLY A 55 7.08 -3.54 13.73
N ASP A 56 8.07 -2.89 13.15
CA ASP A 56 8.10 -1.46 12.86
C ASP A 56 7.99 -1.17 11.34
N ALA A 57 7.51 -2.13 10.57
CA ALA A 57 7.46 -2.03 9.11
C ALA A 57 6.12 -1.51 8.57
N ASN A 58 5.08 -1.47 9.38
CA ASN A 58 3.74 -1.03 8.99
C ASN A 58 3.42 0.34 9.57
N PHE A 59 2.95 1.23 8.71
CA PHE A 59 2.63 2.61 9.06
C PHE A 59 1.21 2.94 8.66
N VAL A 60 0.48 3.63 9.54
CA VAL A 60 -0.75 4.31 9.13
C VAL A 60 -0.39 5.68 8.60
N VAL A 61 -1.16 6.13 7.62
CA VAL A 61 -1.02 7.46 7.04
C VAL A 61 -2.23 8.28 7.43
N THR A 62 -1.99 9.41 8.06
CA THR A 62 -3.07 10.33 8.47
C THR A 62 -2.98 11.64 7.70
N LYS A 63 -4.15 12.21 7.46
CA LYS A 63 -4.31 13.55 6.89
C LYS A 63 -5.40 14.23 7.70
N ASP A 64 -5.11 15.40 8.25
CA ASP A 64 -6.05 16.14 9.11
C ASP A 64 -6.59 15.26 10.26
N ASN A 65 -5.72 14.46 10.86
CA ASN A 65 -5.99 13.53 11.95
C ASN A 65 -6.85 12.31 11.59
N ASP A 66 -7.22 12.13 10.33
CA ASP A 66 -7.95 10.96 9.86
C ASP A 66 -7.01 9.95 9.20
N ILE A 67 -7.18 8.67 9.52
CA ILE A 67 -6.43 7.60 8.86
C ILE A 67 -6.99 7.44 7.44
N ILE A 68 -6.15 7.69 6.44
CA ILE A 68 -6.54 7.59 5.04
C ILE A 68 -6.02 6.32 4.37
N GLY A 69 -5.02 5.68 4.94
CA GLY A 69 -4.43 4.49 4.38
C GLY A 69 -3.30 3.95 5.23
N TYR A 70 -2.62 2.94 4.72
CA TYR A 70 -1.45 2.36 5.35
C TYR A 70 -0.44 1.92 4.30
N PHE A 71 0.81 1.78 4.75
CA PHE A 71 1.91 1.18 3.98
C PHE A 71 2.63 0.15 4.83
N SER A 72 3.10 -0.90 4.17
CA SER A 72 4.15 -1.76 4.71
C SER A 72 5.42 -1.57 3.89
N PHE A 73 6.57 -1.58 4.56
CA PHE A 73 7.87 -1.41 3.92
C PHE A 73 8.76 -2.57 4.34
N ASN A 74 9.07 -3.47 3.41
CA ASN A 74 9.86 -4.66 3.70
C ASN A 74 11.12 -4.68 2.86
N LYS A 75 12.27 -4.80 3.53
CA LYS A 75 13.56 -4.95 2.86
C LYS A 75 13.65 -6.37 2.31
N VAL A 76 13.60 -6.52 1.00
CA VAL A 76 13.61 -7.83 0.34
C VAL A 76 14.95 -8.17 -0.31
N ALA A 77 15.80 -7.18 -0.49
CA ALA A 77 17.17 -7.33 -0.99
C ALA A 77 17.98 -6.11 -0.58
N ILE A 78 19.28 -6.12 -0.83
CA ILE A 78 20.13 -4.94 -0.61
C ILE A 78 19.58 -3.78 -1.42
N ASN A 79 19.31 -2.66 -0.74
CA ASN A 79 18.83 -1.43 -1.37
C ASN A 79 17.46 -1.54 -2.07
N THR A 80 16.68 -2.57 -1.74
CA THR A 80 15.35 -2.77 -2.32
C THR A 80 14.30 -2.88 -1.22
N ILE A 81 13.29 -2.01 -1.30
CA ILE A 81 12.13 -2.01 -0.42
C ILE A 81 10.91 -2.46 -1.22
N ASP A 82 10.23 -3.51 -0.75
CA ASP A 82 8.94 -3.92 -1.30
C ASP A 82 7.83 -3.27 -0.48
N ILE A 83 6.89 -2.63 -1.15
CA ILE A 83 5.80 -1.93 -0.49
C ILE A 83 4.46 -2.65 -0.66
N GLY A 84 3.72 -2.74 0.43
CA GLY A 84 2.30 -3.01 0.42
C GLY A 84 1.56 -1.74 0.78
N LEU A 85 0.34 -1.57 0.31
CA LEU A 85 -0.45 -0.38 0.62
C LEU A 85 -1.94 -0.66 0.53
N GLY A 86 -2.69 0.13 1.26
CA GLY A 86 -4.15 0.13 1.18
C GLY A 86 -4.69 1.50 1.54
N MET A 87 -5.72 1.94 0.83
CA MET A 87 -6.46 3.16 1.15
C MET A 87 -7.76 2.82 1.83
N ARG A 88 -8.22 3.72 2.69
CA ARG A 88 -9.55 3.60 3.28
C ARG A 88 -10.58 3.48 2.16
N PRO A 89 -11.53 2.52 2.25
CA PRO A 89 -12.42 2.18 1.13
C PRO A 89 -13.19 3.35 0.53
N ASN A 90 -13.67 4.29 1.35
CA ASN A 90 -14.42 5.44 0.84
C ASN A 90 -13.57 6.46 0.06
N LEU A 91 -12.25 6.32 0.08
CA LEU A 91 -11.34 7.20 -0.65
C LEU A 91 -10.87 6.58 -1.97
N VAL A 92 -11.11 5.30 -2.17
CA VAL A 92 -10.70 4.57 -3.37
C VAL A 92 -11.51 5.04 -4.57
N GLY A 93 -10.83 5.25 -5.70
CA GLY A 93 -11.50 5.64 -6.94
C GLY A 93 -11.82 7.12 -7.10
N ASN A 94 -11.43 7.97 -6.14
CA ASN A 94 -11.72 9.41 -6.13
C ASN A 94 -10.51 10.28 -6.51
N GLY A 95 -9.52 9.71 -7.21
CA GLY A 95 -8.32 10.44 -7.63
C GLY A 95 -7.28 10.65 -6.53
N ASN A 96 -7.49 10.06 -5.35
CA ASN A 96 -6.58 10.23 -4.20
C ASN A 96 -5.35 9.31 -4.26
N GLY A 97 -5.37 8.28 -5.09
CA GLY A 97 -4.33 7.25 -5.12
C GLY A 97 -2.96 7.77 -5.51
N LEU A 98 -2.90 8.72 -6.43
CA LEU A 98 -1.64 9.26 -6.93
C LEU A 98 -0.86 9.99 -5.83
N GLU A 99 -1.50 10.91 -5.13
CA GLU A 99 -0.86 11.68 -4.06
C GLU A 99 -0.50 10.79 -2.87
N PHE A 100 -1.36 9.83 -2.54
CA PHE A 100 -1.10 8.87 -1.49
C PHE A 100 0.14 8.02 -1.80
N LEU A 101 0.23 7.50 -3.01
CA LEU A 101 1.39 6.70 -3.43
C LEU A 101 2.67 7.53 -3.46
N LYS A 102 2.62 8.76 -3.97
CA LYS A 102 3.77 9.67 -3.95
C LYS A 102 4.27 9.89 -2.52
N ALA A 103 3.37 10.09 -1.57
CA ALA A 103 3.73 10.27 -0.17
C ALA A 103 4.46 9.04 0.38
N GLY A 104 3.98 7.85 0.06
CA GLY A 104 4.62 6.59 0.48
C GLY A 104 6.01 6.41 -0.11
N ILE A 105 6.20 6.74 -1.38
CA ILE A 105 7.50 6.68 -2.04
C ILE A 105 8.48 7.65 -1.39
N GLU A 106 8.06 8.90 -1.16
CA GLU A 106 8.92 9.90 -0.53
C GLU A 106 9.29 9.50 0.91
N PHE A 107 8.35 8.93 1.65
CA PHE A 107 8.63 8.41 2.98
C PHE A 107 9.66 7.27 2.94
N ALA A 108 9.51 6.32 2.02
CA ALA A 108 10.44 5.21 1.86
C ALA A 108 11.84 5.70 1.48
N LYS A 109 11.93 6.67 0.57
CA LYS A 109 13.21 7.26 0.15
C LYS A 109 13.91 7.95 1.32
N SER A 110 13.17 8.70 2.12
CA SER A 110 13.70 9.42 3.27
C SER A 110 14.16 8.48 4.38
N LYS A 111 13.36 7.46 4.69
CA LYS A 111 13.63 6.57 5.83
C LYS A 111 14.66 5.48 5.53
N TYR A 112 14.60 4.89 4.34
CA TYR A 112 15.37 3.69 4.01
C TYR A 112 16.46 3.91 2.96
N SER A 113 16.41 5.02 2.25
CA SER A 113 17.36 5.34 1.14
C SER A 113 17.53 4.19 0.15
N PRO A 114 16.45 3.58 -0.35
CA PRO A 114 16.55 2.46 -1.26
C PRO A 114 16.99 2.93 -2.66
N GLN A 115 17.60 2.04 -3.42
CA GLN A 115 17.83 2.27 -4.85
C GLN A 115 16.62 1.88 -5.69
N LYS A 116 15.79 0.96 -5.16
CA LYS A 116 14.64 0.43 -5.87
C LYS A 116 13.49 0.17 -4.91
N ILE A 117 12.28 0.48 -5.38
CA ILE A 117 11.03 0.16 -4.69
C ILE A 117 10.25 -0.79 -5.58
N THR A 118 9.77 -1.90 -5.02
CA THR A 118 8.95 -2.88 -5.75
C THR A 118 7.56 -2.98 -5.12
N LEU A 119 6.62 -3.44 -5.91
CA LEU A 119 5.29 -3.83 -5.43
C LEU A 119 4.75 -4.96 -6.32
N SER A 120 3.73 -5.63 -5.81
CA SER A 120 2.97 -6.61 -6.57
C SER A 120 1.49 -6.23 -6.52
N VAL A 121 0.81 -6.33 -7.66
CA VAL A 121 -0.59 -5.96 -7.81
C VAL A 121 -1.31 -7.02 -8.63
N ALA A 122 -2.53 -7.37 -8.23
CA ALA A 122 -3.34 -8.31 -9.00
C ALA A 122 -3.59 -7.75 -10.40
N THR A 123 -3.42 -8.58 -11.44
CA THR A 123 -3.51 -8.10 -12.83
C THR A 123 -4.89 -7.57 -13.21
N PHE A 124 -5.94 -7.99 -12.49
CA PHE A 124 -7.28 -7.44 -12.74
C PHE A 124 -7.42 -5.98 -12.28
N ASN A 125 -6.56 -5.53 -11.37
CA ASN A 125 -6.64 -4.18 -10.79
C ASN A 125 -6.05 -3.13 -11.72
N LYS A 126 -6.73 -2.88 -12.83
CA LYS A 126 -6.30 -1.94 -13.87
C LYS A 126 -6.18 -0.52 -13.35
N ARG A 127 -7.05 -0.15 -12.42
CA ARG A 127 -7.05 1.19 -11.80
C ARG A 127 -5.75 1.47 -11.07
N ALA A 128 -5.31 0.54 -10.22
CA ALA A 128 -4.06 0.70 -9.48
C ALA A 128 -2.85 0.68 -10.41
N ILE A 129 -2.81 -0.25 -11.36
CA ILE A 129 -1.71 -0.36 -12.32
C ILE A 129 -1.53 0.96 -13.09
N LYS A 130 -2.63 1.60 -13.47
CA LYS A 130 -2.59 2.90 -14.16
C LYS A 130 -1.94 3.98 -13.30
N VAL A 131 -2.26 4.00 -12.00
CA VAL A 131 -1.65 4.94 -11.04
C VAL A 131 -0.16 4.68 -10.92
N TYR A 132 0.24 3.42 -10.77
CA TYR A 132 1.64 3.04 -10.65
C TYR A 132 2.45 3.46 -11.86
N ARG A 133 1.92 3.26 -13.07
CA ARG A 133 2.58 3.70 -14.31
C ARG A 133 2.77 5.20 -14.37
N LYS A 134 1.82 5.98 -13.87
CA LYS A 134 1.92 7.45 -13.85
C LYS A 134 3.08 7.95 -12.99
N ILE A 135 3.52 7.17 -12.02
CA ILE A 135 4.63 7.50 -11.12
C ILE A 135 5.95 6.87 -11.59
N TRP A 136 5.95 6.24 -12.76
CA TRP A 136 7.13 5.62 -13.35
C TRP A 136 7.51 4.25 -12.78
N PHE A 137 6.57 3.55 -12.17
CA PHE A 137 6.74 2.11 -12.00
C PHE A 137 6.69 1.43 -13.36
N ILE A 138 7.61 0.50 -13.57
CA ILE A 138 7.67 -0.31 -14.79
C ILE A 138 7.28 -1.76 -14.47
N GLU A 139 6.71 -2.44 -15.43
CA GLU A 139 6.36 -3.85 -15.32
C GLU A 139 7.64 -4.70 -15.36
N VAL A 140 7.76 -5.65 -14.42
CA VAL A 140 8.90 -6.57 -14.37
C VAL A 140 8.50 -7.93 -14.89
N GLU A 141 7.47 -8.54 -14.30
CA GLU A 141 6.99 -9.87 -14.68
C GLU A 141 5.60 -10.11 -14.11
N THR A 142 4.89 -11.09 -14.65
CA THR A 142 3.68 -11.62 -14.05
C THR A 142 4.01 -12.98 -13.40
N PHE A 143 3.25 -13.33 -12.37
CA PHE A 143 3.40 -14.60 -11.67
C PHE A 143 2.07 -15.02 -11.08
N MET A 144 1.94 -16.32 -10.82
CA MET A 144 0.74 -16.87 -10.18
C MET A 144 1.01 -17.04 -8.69
N GLN A 145 0.04 -16.69 -7.87
CA GLN A 145 0.13 -16.85 -6.42
C GLN A 145 -1.17 -17.40 -5.86
N ASP A 146 -1.05 -18.36 -4.94
CA ASP A 146 -2.18 -18.87 -4.19
C ASP A 146 -2.53 -17.87 -3.10
N THR A 147 -3.76 -17.37 -3.11
CA THR A 147 -4.29 -16.43 -2.12
C THR A 147 -5.80 -16.46 -2.16
N ASN A 148 -6.46 -16.07 -1.07
CA ASN A 148 -7.93 -15.97 -0.99
C ASN A 148 -8.64 -17.27 -1.40
N GLY A 149 -8.03 -18.42 -1.12
CA GLY A 149 -8.60 -19.74 -1.43
C GLY A 149 -8.52 -20.17 -2.89
N ASP A 150 -7.82 -19.43 -3.74
CA ASP A 150 -7.68 -19.73 -5.16
C ASP A 150 -6.33 -19.25 -5.68
N ARG A 151 -6.10 -19.36 -6.97
CA ARG A 151 -4.86 -18.99 -7.62
C ARG A 151 -5.09 -17.77 -8.51
N PHE A 152 -4.32 -16.70 -8.30
CA PHE A 152 -4.48 -15.45 -9.00
C PHE A 152 -3.19 -14.97 -9.63
N GLU A 153 -3.32 -14.24 -10.74
CA GLU A 153 -2.19 -13.64 -11.41
C GLU A 153 -1.87 -12.26 -10.82
N PHE A 154 -0.58 -12.03 -10.57
CA PHE A 154 -0.05 -10.76 -10.08
C PHE A 154 0.98 -10.20 -11.06
N LEU A 155 1.08 -8.88 -11.08
CA LEU A 155 2.10 -8.15 -11.79
C LEU A 155 3.08 -7.57 -10.77
N LYS A 156 4.37 -7.88 -10.94
CA LYS A 156 5.45 -7.23 -10.19
C LYS A 156 5.86 -5.97 -10.93
N MET A 157 5.97 -4.86 -10.20
CA MET A 157 6.39 -3.58 -10.74
C MET A 157 7.56 -3.02 -9.93
N SER A 158 8.38 -2.21 -10.57
CA SER A 158 9.59 -1.65 -9.99
C SER A 158 9.74 -0.17 -10.30
N TYR A 159 10.19 0.57 -9.29
CA TYR A 159 10.47 2.01 -9.37
C TYR A 159 11.94 2.24 -9.02
N GLN A 160 12.62 2.98 -9.87
CA GLN A 160 14.03 3.33 -9.67
C GLN A 160 14.12 4.66 -8.93
N CYS A 161 14.73 4.65 -7.76
CA CYS A 161 14.90 5.85 -6.93
C CYS A 161 15.99 6.78 -7.44
#